data_4d7956d5a58d788e9a5bdb65a8f62d6b
#
_entry.id   4d7956d5a58d788e9a5bdb65a8f62d6b
#
_cell.length_a   1.000
_cell.length_b   1.000
_cell.length_c   1.000
_cell.angle_alpha   90.00
_cell.angle_beta   90.00
_cell.angle_gamma   90.00
#
_symmetry.space_group_name_H-M   'P 1'
#
loop_
_entity.id
_entity.type
_entity.pdbx_description
1 polymer ?
#
loop_
_entity_poly.entity_id
_entity_poly.type
_entity_poly.pdbx_seq_one_letter_code
_entity_poly.pdbx_strand_id
1 'polypeptide(L)'
;MNTALTIAGSDCSGGAGIQADLKTFAAHKVYGMSAITALTAQNTLGVTGISESSPEFFKAQLDAIFTDIYPDAVKIGMVASKELIETCLLYTSPSPRDTERS
;
A
#
# COMPACT_ATOMS: atom_id res chain seq x y z
N MET A 1 -9.27 -15.97 9.00
CA MET A 1 -8.49 -14.76 9.38
C MET A 1 -8.76 -13.67 8.35
N ASN A 2 -9.06 -12.48 8.84
CA ASN A 2 -9.25 -11.35 7.94
C ASN A 2 -7.92 -10.89 7.36
N THR A 3 -7.96 -10.38 6.13
CA THR A 3 -6.78 -9.90 5.44
C THR A 3 -6.98 -8.44 5.07
N ALA A 4 -5.89 -7.68 5.06
CA ALA A 4 -5.91 -6.29 4.65
C ALA A 4 -4.66 -5.97 3.85
N LEU A 5 -4.85 -5.13 2.84
CA LEU A 5 -3.77 -4.66 1.98
C LEU A 5 -3.56 -3.18 2.22
N THR A 6 -2.32 -2.77 2.44
CA THR A 6 -1.99 -1.35 2.42
C THR A 6 -1.23 -1.03 1.13
N ILE A 7 -1.66 0.01 0.44
CA ILE A 7 -1.00 0.54 -0.75
C ILE A 7 -0.40 1.88 -0.34
N ALA A 8 0.91 1.91 -0.14
CA ALA A 8 1.57 3.10 0.39
C ALA A 8 3.07 3.03 0.16
N GLY A 9 3.76 4.08 0.54
CA GLY A 9 5.21 4.10 0.50
C GLY A 9 5.81 3.35 1.67
N SER A 10 7.08 3.00 1.53
CA SER A 10 7.83 2.34 2.58
C SER A 10 8.69 3.36 3.31
N ASP A 11 8.52 3.44 4.62
CA ASP A 11 9.33 4.29 5.49
C ASP A 11 10.41 3.42 6.13
N CYS A 12 11.65 3.61 5.71
CA CYS A 12 12.74 2.77 6.20
C CYS A 12 12.98 2.94 7.70
N SER A 13 12.54 4.05 8.30
CA SER A 13 12.67 4.25 9.75
C SER A 13 11.52 3.62 10.54
N GLY A 14 10.48 3.14 9.87
CA GLY A 14 9.46 2.31 10.51
C GLY A 14 8.29 3.05 11.14
N GLY A 15 8.25 4.38 11.08
CA GLY A 15 7.23 5.16 11.78
C GLY A 15 6.01 5.52 10.97
N ALA A 16 6.04 5.32 9.66
CA ALA A 16 4.96 5.71 8.77
C ALA A 16 4.84 4.69 7.63
N GLY A 17 4.01 5.00 6.63
CA GLY A 17 3.87 4.19 5.45
C GLY A 17 3.40 2.77 5.74
N ILE A 18 3.84 1.82 4.93
CA ILE A 18 3.42 0.44 5.10
C ILE A 18 3.83 -0.14 6.44
N GLN A 19 4.97 0.31 6.99
CA GLN A 19 5.44 -0.23 8.27
C GLN A 19 4.47 0.09 9.40
N ALA A 20 3.95 1.31 9.44
CA ALA A 20 2.96 1.68 10.46
C ALA A 20 1.66 0.92 10.24
N ASP A 21 1.23 0.78 8.99
CA ASP A 21 -0.02 0.08 8.67
C ASP A 21 0.07 -1.40 9.03
N LEU A 22 1.18 -2.06 8.71
CA LEU A 22 1.34 -3.48 9.01
C LEU A 22 1.38 -3.72 10.51
N LYS A 23 2.00 -2.82 11.27
CA LYS A 23 1.99 -2.92 12.73
C LYS A 23 0.57 -2.80 13.29
N THR A 24 -0.22 -1.88 12.73
CA THR A 24 -1.59 -1.70 13.15
C THR A 24 -2.43 -2.93 12.82
N PHE A 25 -2.26 -3.48 11.61
CA PHE A 25 -2.98 -4.69 11.23
C PHE A 25 -2.64 -5.83 12.18
N ALA A 26 -1.36 -6.02 12.48
CA ALA A 26 -0.94 -7.09 13.36
C ALA A 26 -1.51 -6.91 14.77
N ALA A 27 -1.57 -5.67 15.25
CA ALA A 27 -2.13 -5.39 16.58
C ALA A 27 -3.62 -5.75 16.66
N HIS A 28 -4.31 -5.72 15.52
CA HIS A 28 -5.72 -6.10 15.43
C HIS A 28 -5.94 -7.52 14.94
N LYS A 29 -4.88 -8.31 14.89
CA LYS A 29 -4.91 -9.72 14.45
C LYS A 29 -5.43 -9.87 13.03
N VAL A 30 -5.06 -8.92 12.18
CA VAL A 30 -5.38 -8.93 10.75
C VAL A 30 -4.12 -9.31 10.00
N TYR A 31 -4.26 -10.21 9.03
CA TYR A 31 -3.11 -10.58 8.19
C TYR A 31 -2.84 -9.42 7.22
N GLY A 32 -1.69 -8.77 7.35
CA GLY A 32 -1.36 -7.59 6.59
C GLY A 32 -0.51 -7.89 5.37
N MET A 33 -0.89 -7.30 4.24
CA MET A 33 -0.14 -7.37 3.00
C MET A 33 0.14 -5.95 2.54
N SER A 34 1.14 -5.79 1.66
CA SER A 34 1.50 -4.45 1.21
C SER A 34 1.86 -4.44 -0.28
N ALA A 35 1.44 -3.37 -0.95
CA ALA A 35 1.93 -3.02 -2.28
C ALA A 35 2.62 -1.67 -2.16
N ILE A 36 3.89 -1.62 -2.52
CA ILE A 36 4.73 -0.48 -2.22
C ILE A 36 4.76 0.46 -3.41
N THR A 37 4.38 1.73 -3.18
CA THR A 37 4.37 2.74 -4.22
C THR A 37 5.73 3.41 -4.37
N ALA A 38 6.49 3.49 -3.30
CA ALA A 38 7.81 4.12 -3.32
C ALA A 38 8.60 3.68 -2.10
N LEU A 39 9.90 3.57 -2.28
CA LEU A 39 10.83 3.39 -1.17
C LEU A 39 11.34 4.76 -0.76
N THR A 40 11.45 5.02 0.54
CA THR A 40 12.01 6.28 1.00
C THR A 40 13.25 6.02 1.85
N ALA A 41 14.20 6.94 1.72
CA ALA A 41 15.32 7.01 2.65
C ALA A 41 14.99 8.15 3.60
N GLN A 42 14.60 7.81 4.82
CA GLN A 42 14.14 8.81 5.77
C GLN A 42 14.45 8.38 7.20
N ASN A 43 14.39 9.36 8.09
CA ASN A 43 14.54 9.14 9.52
C ASN A 43 13.69 10.21 10.24
N THR A 44 13.89 10.35 11.55
CA THR A 44 13.08 11.31 12.31
C THR A 44 13.31 12.76 11.93
N LEU A 45 14.37 13.04 11.17
CA LEU A 45 14.70 14.42 10.75
C LEU A 45 14.11 14.78 9.40
N GLY A 46 13.71 13.79 8.61
CA GLY A 46 13.10 14.06 7.31
C GLY A 46 13.42 13.02 6.27
N VAL A 47 12.93 13.28 5.07
CA VAL A 47 13.11 12.39 3.91
C VAL A 47 14.30 12.89 3.09
N THR A 48 15.28 12.02 2.84
CA THR A 48 16.46 12.39 2.06
C THR A 48 16.45 11.79 0.65
N GLY A 49 15.57 10.85 0.37
CA GLY A 49 15.50 10.26 -0.97
C GLY A 49 14.22 9.48 -1.16
N ILE A 50 13.74 9.43 -2.41
CA ILE A 50 12.53 8.69 -2.77
C ILE A 50 12.81 7.94 -4.06
N SER A 51 12.47 6.66 -4.08
CA SER A 51 12.55 5.83 -5.28
C SER A 51 11.17 5.24 -5.55
N GLU A 52 10.47 5.76 -6.54
CA GLU A 52 9.12 5.30 -6.87
C GLU A 52 9.16 3.96 -7.60
N SER A 53 8.17 3.13 -7.31
CA SER A 53 7.95 1.92 -8.11
C SER A 53 7.50 2.33 -9.51
N SER A 54 7.99 1.62 -10.52
CA SER A 54 7.44 1.82 -11.86
C SER A 54 5.98 1.37 -11.88
N PRO A 55 5.15 1.94 -12.77
CA PRO A 55 3.77 1.46 -12.88
C PRO A 55 3.69 -0.03 -13.18
N GLU A 56 4.60 -0.55 -13.99
CA GLU A 56 4.63 -1.97 -14.32
C GLU A 56 4.93 -2.84 -13.10
N PHE A 57 5.89 -2.43 -12.29
CA PHE A 57 6.23 -3.21 -11.11
C PHE A 57 5.16 -3.09 -10.03
N PHE A 58 4.56 -1.91 -9.90
CA PHE A 58 3.47 -1.74 -8.96
C PHE A 58 2.29 -2.64 -9.34
N LYS A 59 1.95 -2.69 -10.63
CA LYS A 59 0.91 -3.60 -11.11
C LYS A 59 1.26 -5.05 -10.81
N ALA A 60 2.51 -5.43 -10.98
CA ALA A 60 2.95 -6.79 -10.68
C ALA A 60 2.75 -7.14 -9.21
N GLN A 61 2.97 -6.18 -8.29
CA GLN A 61 2.70 -6.41 -6.88
C GLN A 61 1.22 -6.67 -6.64
N LEU A 62 0.35 -5.86 -7.25
CA LEU A 62 -1.09 -6.03 -7.10
C LEU A 62 -1.56 -7.36 -7.69
N ASP A 63 -1.05 -7.72 -8.87
CA ASP A 63 -1.39 -8.99 -9.48
C ASP A 63 -1.01 -10.16 -8.57
N ALA A 64 0.17 -10.10 -7.99
CA ALA A 64 0.64 -11.16 -7.10
C ALA A 64 -0.28 -11.33 -5.89
N ILE A 65 -0.77 -10.22 -5.35
CA ILE A 65 -1.64 -10.26 -4.18
C ILE A 65 -3.04 -10.73 -4.55
N PHE A 66 -3.64 -10.09 -5.56
CA PHE A 66 -5.06 -10.33 -5.87
C PHE A 66 -5.31 -11.67 -6.52
N THR A 67 -4.29 -12.32 -7.08
CA THR A 67 -4.43 -13.66 -7.65
C THR A 67 -4.21 -14.77 -6.63
N ASP A 68 -3.71 -14.44 -5.44
CA ASP A 68 -3.43 -15.43 -4.41
C ASP A 68 -4.30 -15.19 -3.18
N ILE A 69 -4.03 -14.13 -2.42
CA ILE A 69 -4.79 -13.83 -1.21
C ILE A 69 -5.56 -12.54 -1.45
N TYR A 70 -6.80 -12.67 -1.92
CA TYR A 70 -7.64 -11.51 -2.19
C TYR A 70 -7.93 -10.80 -0.87
N PRO A 71 -7.61 -9.49 -0.75
CA PRO A 71 -7.77 -8.81 0.53
C PRO A 71 -9.23 -8.55 0.87
N ASP A 72 -9.55 -8.66 2.15
CA ASP A 72 -10.88 -8.31 2.65
C ASP A 72 -11.07 -6.80 2.72
N ALA A 73 -9.99 -6.07 2.93
CA ALA A 73 -10.01 -4.61 3.00
C ALA A 73 -8.74 -4.05 2.38
N VAL A 74 -8.84 -2.84 1.82
CA VAL A 74 -7.71 -2.16 1.20
C VAL A 74 -7.63 -0.75 1.78
N LYS A 75 -6.44 -0.40 2.29
CA LYS A 75 -6.16 0.97 2.71
C LYS A 75 -5.21 1.57 1.69
N ILE A 76 -5.58 2.72 1.13
CA ILE A 76 -4.74 3.43 0.18
C ILE A 76 -4.18 4.66 0.87
N GLY A 77 -2.86 4.67 1.04
CA GLY A 77 -2.17 5.83 1.56
C GLY A 77 -1.83 6.81 0.46
N MET A 78 -0.77 7.61 0.68
CA MET A 78 -0.36 8.58 -0.32
C MET A 78 0.18 7.87 -1.56
N VAL A 79 -0.36 8.22 -2.72
CA VAL A 79 0.08 7.68 -4.00
C VAL A 79 0.46 8.87 -4.87
N ALA A 80 1.75 8.98 -5.17
CA ALA A 80 2.28 10.21 -5.76
C ALA A 80 2.03 10.35 -7.25
N SER A 81 1.94 9.24 -8.00
CA SER A 81 1.86 9.32 -9.44
C SER A 81 0.46 9.00 -9.93
N LYS A 82 0.07 9.70 -11.02
CA LYS A 82 -1.23 9.47 -11.63
C LYS A 82 -1.37 8.04 -12.13
N GLU A 83 -0.31 7.49 -12.70
CA GLU A 83 -0.33 6.12 -13.21
C GLU A 83 -0.59 5.12 -12.11
N LEU A 84 0.01 5.32 -10.94
CA LEU A 84 -0.21 4.41 -9.81
C LEU A 84 -1.64 4.54 -9.29
N ILE A 85 -2.18 5.76 -9.25
CA ILE A 85 -3.56 5.96 -8.84
C ILE A 85 -4.52 5.22 -9.77
N GLU A 86 -4.30 5.35 -11.07
CA GLU A 86 -5.15 4.67 -12.05
C GLU A 86 -5.07 3.16 -11.91
N THR A 87 -3.88 2.63 -11.64
CA THR A 87 -3.70 1.20 -11.42
C THR A 87 -4.45 0.75 -10.17
N CYS A 88 -4.40 1.52 -9.09
CA CYS A 88 -5.16 1.21 -7.89
C CYS A 88 -6.65 1.10 -8.19
N LEU A 89 -7.18 2.02 -8.98
CA LEU A 89 -8.60 2.04 -9.29
C LEU A 89 -9.03 0.81 -10.07
N LEU A 90 -8.16 0.27 -10.92
CA LEU A 90 -8.49 -0.94 -11.68
C LEU A 90 -8.74 -2.12 -10.75
N TYR A 91 -8.11 -2.17 -9.59
CA TYR A 91 -8.24 -3.28 -8.65
C TYR A 91 -9.30 -3.06 -7.60
N THR A 92 -9.62 -1.80 -7.27
CA THR A 92 -10.47 -1.49 -6.12
C THR A 92 -11.80 -0.85 -6.50
N SER A 93 -11.92 -0.29 -7.70
CA SER A 93 -13.09 0.51 -8.07
C SER A 93 -14.43 -0.24 -8.11
N PRO A 94 -14.48 -1.57 -8.32
CA PRO A 94 -15.79 -2.24 -8.35
C PRO A 94 -16.55 -2.16 -7.04
N SER A 95 -15.87 -1.95 -5.93
CA SER A 95 -16.53 -1.93 -4.63
C SER A 95 -16.76 -0.49 -4.18
N PRO A 96 -18.01 -0.08 -3.98
CA PRO A 96 -18.28 1.27 -3.48
C PRO A 96 -17.59 1.57 -2.17
N ARG A 97 -17.38 0.57 -1.31
CA ARG A 97 -16.72 0.80 -0.03
C ARG A 97 -15.26 1.20 -0.18
N ASP A 98 -14.65 0.79 -1.28
CA ASP A 98 -13.25 1.12 -1.50
C ASP A 98 -13.05 2.60 -1.75
N THR A 99 -14.07 3.29 -2.25
CA THR A 99 -13.97 4.72 -2.54
C THR A 99 -14.16 5.59 -1.31
N GLU A 100 -14.61 5.03 -0.21
CA GLU A 100 -14.83 5.77 1.02
C GLU A 100 -13.55 5.95 1.83
N ARG A 101 -12.54 5.18 1.51
CA ARG A 101 -11.28 5.28 2.22
C ARG A 101 -10.40 6.32 1.60
N SER A 102 -9.56 6.85 2.38
CA SER A 102 -8.63 7.86 1.89
C SER A 102 -7.28 7.68 2.53
#